data_e9268042079974f0f118251f7e0d406b
#
_entry.id   e9268042079974f0f118251f7e0d406b
#
_cell.length_a   1.000
_cell.length_b   1.000
_cell.length_c   1.000
_cell.angle_alpha   90.00
_cell.angle_beta   90.00
_cell.angle_gamma   90.00
#
_symmetry.space_group_name_H-M   'P 1'
#
loop_
_entity.id
_entity.type
_entity.pdbx_description
1 polymer ?
#
loop_
_entity_poly.entity_id
_entity_poly.type
_entity_poly.pdbx_seq_one_letter_code
_entity_poly.pdbx_strand_id
1 'polypeptide(L)'
;MAHAYRDDFPLLKSQDVAYLDNAATAQRPQCVLDAVTEFYKSKNANPLRGLYPLSIAATEAYENAREAVRSFLNAKSSREIIFTRNTTESINLVAYSYGLSHV
;
A
#
# COMPACT_ATOMS: atom_id res chain seq x y z
N MET A 1 -24.56 6.72 -16.17
CA MET A 1 -24.94 6.15 -14.85
C MET A 1 -23.74 6.34 -13.93
N ALA A 2 -23.95 6.81 -12.70
CA ALA A 2 -22.86 6.87 -11.73
C ALA A 2 -22.37 5.43 -11.43
N HIS A 3 -21.06 5.23 -11.43
CA HIS A 3 -20.47 3.95 -11.06
C HIS A 3 -20.82 3.64 -9.59
N ALA A 4 -21.39 2.47 -9.36
CA ALA A 4 -21.72 2.03 -8.01
C ALA A 4 -20.45 1.45 -7.36
N TYR A 5 -19.63 2.29 -6.74
CA TYR A 5 -18.38 1.89 -6.09
C TYR A 5 -18.52 0.67 -5.14
N ARG A 6 -19.72 0.42 -4.62
CA ARG A 6 -20.01 -0.75 -3.81
C ARG A 6 -19.67 -2.06 -4.51
N ASP A 7 -19.84 -2.12 -5.83
CA ASP A 7 -19.59 -3.34 -6.62
C ASP A 7 -18.09 -3.67 -6.74
N ASP A 8 -17.22 -2.70 -6.51
CA ASP A 8 -15.77 -2.91 -6.51
C ASP A 8 -15.29 -3.67 -5.27
N PHE A 9 -16.12 -3.75 -4.21
CA PHE A 9 -15.80 -4.36 -2.93
C PHE A 9 -16.53 -5.69 -2.76
N PRO A 10 -15.86 -6.83 -2.91
CA PRO A 10 -16.50 -8.16 -2.87
C PRO A 10 -17.33 -8.41 -1.62
N LEU A 11 -16.82 -8.01 -0.44
CA LEU A 11 -17.53 -8.17 0.82
C LEU A 11 -18.85 -7.38 0.82
N LEU A 12 -18.82 -6.14 0.36
CA LEU A 12 -20.01 -5.28 0.35
C LEU A 12 -21.01 -5.71 -0.72
N LYS A 13 -20.51 -6.25 -1.83
CA LYS A 13 -21.35 -6.79 -2.91
C LYS A 13 -22.13 -8.04 -2.46
N SER A 14 -21.50 -8.89 -1.66
CA SER A 14 -22.08 -10.14 -1.17
C SER A 14 -22.97 -10.00 0.06
N GLN A 15 -22.98 -8.84 0.71
CA GLN A 15 -23.70 -8.57 1.95
C GLN A 15 -24.67 -7.41 1.77
N ASP A 16 -25.90 -7.55 2.27
CA ASP A 16 -26.84 -6.43 2.35
C ASP A 16 -26.64 -5.67 3.68
N VAL A 17 -25.53 -4.93 3.75
CA VAL A 17 -25.12 -4.21 4.97
C VAL A 17 -24.63 -2.80 4.62
N ALA A 18 -24.99 -1.81 5.43
CA ALA A 18 -24.36 -0.50 5.44
C ALA A 18 -23.12 -0.58 6.35
N TYR A 19 -21.92 -0.69 5.75
CA TYR A 19 -20.67 -0.77 6.49
C TYR A 19 -20.17 0.64 6.85
N LEU A 20 -20.22 1.00 8.14
CA LEU A 20 -19.88 2.31 8.65
C LEU A 20 -18.56 2.36 9.44
N ASP A 21 -17.85 1.23 9.53
CA ASP A 21 -16.64 1.09 10.37
C ASP A 21 -15.33 1.13 9.55
N ASN A 22 -15.32 1.83 8.42
CA ASN A 22 -14.11 1.96 7.57
C ASN A 22 -12.94 2.68 8.27
N ALA A 23 -13.21 3.49 9.28
CA ALA A 23 -12.17 4.16 10.06
C ALA A 23 -11.30 3.16 10.84
N ALA A 24 -11.90 2.10 11.37
CA ALA A 24 -11.17 1.03 12.05
C ALA A 24 -10.62 0.00 11.06
N THR A 25 -11.43 -0.42 10.09
CA THR A 25 -11.06 -1.45 9.11
C THR A 25 -11.61 -1.10 7.75
N ALA A 26 -10.78 -0.54 6.88
CA ALA A 26 -11.16 -0.24 5.50
C ALA A 26 -11.38 -1.53 4.70
N GLN A 27 -12.48 -1.60 3.97
CA GLN A 27 -12.73 -2.69 3.04
C GLN A 27 -11.78 -2.61 1.84
N ARG A 28 -11.45 -3.77 1.28
CA ARG A 28 -10.49 -3.87 0.17
C ARG A 28 -11.23 -4.09 -1.14
N PRO A 29 -11.01 -3.26 -2.15
CA PRO A 29 -11.56 -3.49 -3.48
C PRO A 29 -10.92 -4.70 -4.16
N GLN A 30 -11.63 -5.30 -5.11
CA GLN A 30 -11.18 -6.50 -5.83
C GLN A 30 -9.79 -6.32 -6.46
N CYS A 31 -9.53 -5.16 -7.05
CA CYS A 31 -8.22 -4.87 -7.67
C CYS A 31 -7.04 -4.96 -6.68
N VAL A 32 -7.24 -4.60 -5.41
CA VAL A 32 -6.21 -4.74 -4.37
C VAL A 32 -6.02 -6.21 -3.99
N LEU A 33 -7.11 -6.97 -3.85
CA LEU A 33 -7.05 -8.41 -3.55
C LEU A 33 -6.33 -9.17 -4.67
N ASP A 34 -6.64 -8.84 -5.92
CA ASP A 34 -6.01 -9.44 -7.09
C ASP A 34 -4.51 -9.10 -7.17
N ALA A 35 -4.14 -7.84 -6.94
CA ALA A 35 -2.75 -7.41 -6.96
C ALA A 35 -1.90 -8.13 -5.89
N VAL A 36 -2.43 -8.28 -4.67
CA VAL A 36 -1.75 -9.03 -3.60
C VAL A 36 -1.63 -10.51 -3.96
N THR A 37 -2.70 -11.10 -4.46
CA THR A 37 -2.72 -12.51 -4.88
C THR A 37 -1.73 -12.78 -6.00
N GLU A 38 -1.72 -11.91 -7.02
CA GLU A 38 -0.82 -12.03 -8.17
C GLU A 38 0.65 -11.86 -7.76
N PHE A 39 0.95 -10.92 -6.86
CA PHE A 39 2.29 -10.76 -6.33
C PHE A 39 2.80 -12.04 -5.68
N TYR A 40 1.99 -12.66 -4.80
CA TYR A 40 2.39 -13.90 -4.13
C TYR A 40 2.53 -15.08 -5.08
N LYS A 41 1.73 -15.14 -6.14
CA LYS A 41 1.80 -16.23 -7.13
C LYS A 41 2.98 -16.11 -8.10
N SER A 42 3.38 -14.89 -8.46
CA SER A 42 4.30 -14.68 -9.59
C SER A 42 5.59 -13.92 -9.26
N LYS A 43 5.65 -13.16 -8.16
CA LYS A 43 6.75 -12.23 -7.85
C LYS A 43 7.28 -12.32 -6.43
N ASN A 44 6.78 -13.26 -5.63
CA ASN A 44 7.16 -13.37 -4.21
C ASN A 44 8.62 -13.79 -4.05
N ALA A 45 9.49 -12.81 -3.92
CA ALA A 45 10.92 -12.97 -3.66
C ALA A 45 11.43 -11.85 -2.78
N ASN A 46 12.67 -11.99 -2.27
CA ASN A 46 13.30 -10.98 -1.42
C ASN A 46 13.68 -9.73 -2.26
N PRO A 47 13.01 -8.59 -2.08
CA PRO A 47 13.33 -7.37 -2.81
C PRO A 47 14.70 -6.82 -2.38
N LEU A 48 15.36 -6.05 -3.25
CA LEU A 48 16.58 -5.27 -3.00
C LEU A 48 17.86 -6.08 -2.73
N ARG A 49 17.83 -7.41 -2.68
CA ARG A 49 18.99 -8.21 -2.26
C ARG A 49 19.44 -9.28 -3.25
N GLY A 50 18.72 -9.50 -4.35
CA GLY A 50 19.03 -10.54 -5.32
C GLY A 50 19.23 -10.00 -6.72
N LEU A 51 20.10 -10.68 -7.48
CA LEU A 51 20.33 -10.39 -8.92
C LEU A 51 19.58 -11.37 -9.83
N TYR A 52 18.77 -12.27 -9.27
CA TYR A 52 17.98 -13.22 -10.05
C TYR A 52 16.62 -12.62 -10.44
N PRO A 53 15.99 -13.11 -11.53
CA PRO A 53 14.82 -12.46 -12.14
C PRO A 53 13.66 -12.19 -11.17
N LEU A 54 13.33 -13.13 -10.28
CA LEU A 54 12.22 -12.92 -9.32
C LEU A 54 12.52 -11.81 -8.31
N SER A 55 13.76 -11.69 -7.83
CA SER A 55 14.15 -10.62 -6.90
C SER A 55 14.10 -9.25 -7.59
N ILE A 56 14.50 -9.18 -8.86
CA ILE A 56 14.40 -7.96 -9.67
C ILE A 56 12.93 -7.58 -9.83
N ALA A 57 12.07 -8.53 -10.23
CA ALA A 57 10.64 -8.29 -10.40
C ALA A 57 9.94 -7.85 -9.09
N ALA A 58 10.33 -8.43 -7.94
CA ALA A 58 9.82 -8.01 -6.64
C ALA A 58 10.29 -6.59 -6.28
N THR A 59 11.55 -6.25 -6.57
CA THR A 59 12.11 -4.90 -6.36
C THR A 59 11.40 -3.87 -7.24
N GLU A 60 11.20 -4.17 -8.51
CA GLU A 60 10.48 -3.29 -9.43
C GLU A 60 9.03 -3.05 -8.98
N ALA A 61 8.34 -4.09 -8.53
CA ALA A 61 6.98 -3.96 -8.01
C ALA A 61 6.93 -3.04 -6.79
N TYR A 62 7.89 -3.16 -5.87
CA TYR A 62 8.00 -2.34 -4.68
C TYR A 62 8.30 -0.87 -5.00
N GLU A 63 9.27 -0.61 -5.89
CA GLU A 63 9.63 0.76 -6.27
C GLU A 63 8.56 1.43 -7.14
N ASN A 64 7.86 0.68 -7.99
CA ASN A 64 6.71 1.19 -8.74
C ASN A 64 5.56 1.60 -7.81
N ALA A 65 5.30 0.84 -6.75
CA ALA A 65 4.32 1.24 -5.73
C ALA A 65 4.74 2.54 -5.02
N ARG A 66 6.02 2.70 -4.69
CA ARG A 66 6.58 3.92 -4.11
C ARG A 66 6.40 5.12 -5.03
N GLU A 67 6.69 4.94 -6.31
CA GLU A 67 6.55 5.98 -7.32
C GLU A 67 5.07 6.38 -7.54
N ALA A 68 4.15 5.41 -7.51
CA ALA A 68 2.72 5.69 -7.59
C ALA A 68 2.25 6.56 -6.41
N VAL A 69 2.70 6.25 -5.18
CA VAL A 69 2.39 7.07 -4.00
C VAL A 69 3.04 8.44 -4.09
N ARG A 70 4.30 8.52 -4.54
CA ARG A 70 4.98 9.79 -4.79
C ARG A 70 4.17 10.68 -5.73
N SER A 71 3.72 10.12 -6.84
CA SER A 71 2.94 10.86 -7.84
C SER A 71 1.59 11.32 -7.30
N PHE A 72 0.89 10.44 -6.56
CA PHE A 72 -0.40 10.76 -5.93
C PHE A 72 -0.30 11.89 -4.92
N LEU A 73 0.76 11.92 -4.10
CA LEU A 73 1.01 12.95 -3.10
C LEU A 73 1.70 14.20 -3.67
N ASN A 74 2.07 14.19 -4.96
CA ASN A 74 2.85 15.25 -5.60
C ASN A 74 4.19 15.54 -4.87
N ALA A 75 4.81 14.50 -4.32
CA ALA A 75 6.11 14.62 -3.68
C ALA A 75 7.22 14.81 -4.74
N LYS A 76 8.29 15.53 -4.39
CA LYS A 76 9.37 15.85 -5.32
C LYS A 76 10.24 14.64 -5.67
N SER A 77 10.38 13.71 -4.72
CA SER A 77 11.22 12.52 -4.88
C SER A 77 10.58 11.30 -4.24
N SER A 78 10.78 10.13 -4.83
CA SER A 78 10.37 8.84 -4.23
C SER A 78 11.07 8.57 -2.88
N ARG A 79 12.21 9.22 -2.62
CA ARG A 79 12.90 9.16 -1.32
C ARG A 79 12.12 9.78 -0.17
N GLU A 80 11.13 10.63 -0.46
CA GLU A 80 10.22 11.23 0.54
C GLU A 80 9.12 10.24 0.98
N ILE A 81 8.99 9.11 0.28
CA ILE A 81 7.98 8.10 0.59
C ILE A 81 8.62 6.96 1.39
N ILE A 82 8.16 6.79 2.61
CA ILE A 82 8.59 5.72 3.51
C ILE A 82 7.37 4.84 3.83
N PHE A 83 7.43 3.56 3.46
CA PHE A 83 6.40 2.59 3.85
C PHE A 83 6.66 2.10 5.26
N THR A 84 5.61 2.14 6.09
CA THR A 84 5.60 1.64 7.46
C THR A 84 4.48 0.62 7.62
N ARG A 85 4.51 -0.16 8.71
CA ARG A 85 3.49 -1.17 8.97
C ARG A 85 2.16 -0.59 9.45
N ASN A 86 2.21 0.58 10.12
CA ASN A 86 1.02 1.22 10.69
C ASN A 86 1.33 2.66 11.14
N THR A 87 0.29 3.38 11.55
CA THR A 87 0.39 4.76 12.04
C THR A 87 1.29 4.88 13.27
N THR A 88 1.26 3.92 14.18
CA THR A 88 2.11 3.93 15.38
C THR A 88 3.59 3.94 15.00
N GLU A 89 4.00 3.11 14.06
CA GLU A 89 5.38 3.09 13.55
C GLU A 89 5.73 4.42 12.87
N SER A 90 4.83 4.97 12.07
CA SER A 90 5.04 6.25 11.38
C SER A 90 5.26 7.40 12.37
N ILE A 91 4.43 7.51 13.40
CA ILE A 91 4.56 8.56 14.42
C ILE A 91 5.85 8.38 15.21
N ASN A 92 6.20 7.16 15.61
CA ASN A 92 7.44 6.90 16.32
C ASN A 92 8.67 7.20 15.45
N LEU A 93 8.63 6.86 14.16
CA LEU A 93 9.71 7.20 13.22
C LEU A 93 9.95 8.71 13.19
N VAL A 94 8.90 9.51 13.07
CA VAL A 94 9.00 10.98 13.08
C VAL A 94 9.49 11.48 14.44
N ALA A 95 8.95 10.97 15.55
CA ALA A 95 9.35 11.38 16.89
C ALA A 95 10.84 11.13 17.15
N TYR A 96 11.36 9.95 16.80
CA TYR A 96 12.75 9.59 17.05
C TYR A 96 13.74 10.20 16.05
N SER A 97 13.35 10.43 14.81
CA SER A 97 14.25 10.96 13.78
C SER A 97 14.25 12.49 13.73
N TYR A 98 13.07 13.10 13.62
CA TYR A 98 12.91 14.55 13.50
C TYR A 98 12.73 15.23 14.87
N GLY A 99 11.88 14.66 15.72
CA GLY A 99 11.53 15.27 17.02
C GLY A 99 12.74 15.47 17.92
N LEU A 100 13.59 14.46 18.12
CA LEU A 100 14.76 14.56 19.01
C LEU A 100 15.81 15.56 18.53
N SER A 101 15.80 15.95 17.27
CA SER A 101 16.75 16.90 16.70
C SER A 101 16.22 18.34 16.61
N HIS A 102 14.91 18.55 16.89
CA HIS A 102 14.24 19.84 16.68
C HIS A 102 13.41 20.30 17.89
N VAL A 103 13.53 19.64 19.04
CA VAL A 103 12.89 20.02 20.32
C VAL A 103 13.96 20.48 21.30
#